data_8379b4bb431ab94fe5e7e06dc3335ff6
#
_entry.id   8379b4bb431ab94fe5e7e06dc3335ff6
#
_cell.length_a   1.000
_cell.length_b   1.000
_cell.length_c   1.000
_cell.angle_alpha   90.00
_cell.angle_beta   90.00
_cell.angle_gamma   90.00
#
_symmetry.space_group_name_H-M   'P 1'
#
loop_
_entity.id
_entity.type
_entity.pdbx_description
1 polymer ?
#
loop_
_entity_poly.entity_id
_entity_poly.type
_entity_poly.pdbx_seq_one_letter_code
_entity_poly.pdbx_strand_id
1 'polypeptide(L)'
;MLPIAILPVAGLLLGIGSSFTNETTIATYGLQKILGDGTVLHALLTIMNKVGSAVFDNLPLIFAVGVAIGMAKKEKEVAALSALIAYFVMNVAINGMLVVTGEITADGQIAKDVLEGTIASVCGIQSLQMGVFGGIIVGLGVAALHNRFHKIALPNALSFFGGSRFVPIISTIVYMFVGIGMYFVWPPVQNGIYALGGLVTGSGYAGTLIFGIIKRALIPFGLHHVFYMPFWQTGVGGSMEVAGQVVQGGQNIFFAQLADSANIAHFSADATRYFSGEFIFMIFGLPGAALAMYRCAKPEKRKAAGGLLLSAALACMLTGITEPLEFSFLFVAPALFVVQVILAGSAYMVAHMLNIAVGLTFSGGFLDFFLFGILQGNEKTSWMRVIPVGIIYFILYYAIFTFMIKKFNFKTPGREDEDAETKLYTKADVNARKEGNQTTSNEAHMDPVSALITKGLGGKANISDVDCCATRLRITVEDAGKVNEDILKQSGSRGIVKKGQGVQIIYGPQVTVIKANLEDYLETADDSLEETEEVIERRSEEHTS
;
A
#
# COMPACT_ATOMS: atom_id res chain seq x y z
N MET A 1 1.89 -3.11 -0.03
CA MET A 1 0.84 -3.76 0.79
C MET A 1 0.67 -3.10 2.15
N LEU A 2 1.74 -2.82 2.94
CA LEU A 2 1.63 -2.18 4.27
C LEU A 2 0.83 -0.87 4.28
N PRO A 3 1.03 0.10 3.36
CA PRO A 3 0.27 1.35 3.36
C PRO A 3 -1.24 1.18 3.20
N ILE A 4 -1.65 0.08 2.55
CA ILE A 4 -3.07 -0.19 2.25
C ILE A 4 -3.78 -0.82 3.45
N ALA A 5 -3.03 -1.51 4.32
CA ALA A 5 -3.61 -2.23 5.46
C ALA A 5 -4.28 -1.32 6.50
N ILE A 6 -3.89 -0.03 6.58
CA ILE A 6 -4.49 0.94 7.51
C ILE A 6 -5.81 1.53 6.96
N LEU A 7 -6.01 1.51 5.64
CA LEU A 7 -7.15 2.19 5.01
C LEU A 7 -8.52 1.70 5.49
N PRO A 8 -8.77 0.38 5.68
CA PRO A 8 -10.05 -0.09 6.22
C PRO A 8 -10.37 0.49 7.60
N VAL A 9 -9.36 0.55 8.48
CA VAL A 9 -9.54 1.10 9.84
C VAL A 9 -9.78 2.61 9.78
N ALA A 10 -8.98 3.33 9.00
CA ALA A 10 -9.14 4.77 8.79
C ALA A 10 -10.50 5.09 8.14
N GLY A 11 -10.91 4.31 7.14
CA GLY A 11 -12.21 4.43 6.50
C GLY A 11 -13.37 4.21 7.46
N LEU A 12 -13.28 3.20 8.32
CA LEU A 12 -14.31 2.93 9.33
C LEU A 12 -14.42 4.09 10.36
N LEU A 13 -13.28 4.60 10.83
CA LEU A 13 -13.24 5.74 11.75
C LEU A 13 -13.85 7.00 11.10
N LEU A 14 -13.44 7.31 9.87
CA LEU A 14 -13.98 8.42 9.10
C LEU A 14 -15.47 8.23 8.82
N GLY A 15 -15.88 7.04 8.38
CA GLY A 15 -17.25 6.71 8.01
C GLY A 15 -18.22 6.81 9.19
N ILE A 16 -17.92 6.17 10.30
CA ILE A 16 -18.72 6.26 11.52
C ILE A 16 -18.72 7.70 12.05
N GLY A 17 -17.54 8.29 12.15
CA GLY A 17 -17.40 9.66 12.63
C GLY A 17 -18.24 10.64 11.82
N SER A 18 -18.05 10.71 10.49
CA SER A 18 -18.74 11.66 9.61
C SER A 18 -20.25 11.41 9.51
N SER A 19 -20.71 10.16 9.50
CA SER A 19 -22.14 9.85 9.37
C SER A 19 -22.92 10.17 10.64
N PHE A 20 -22.36 9.87 11.81
CA PHE A 20 -23.07 10.07 13.08
C PHE A 20 -22.81 11.43 13.75
N THR A 21 -21.91 12.27 13.23
CA THR A 21 -21.81 13.70 13.59
C THR A 21 -22.54 14.60 12.59
N ASN A 22 -23.10 14.06 11.51
CA ASN A 22 -23.82 14.83 10.53
C ASN A 22 -25.16 15.34 11.10
N GLU A 23 -25.35 16.65 11.14
CA GLU A 23 -26.54 17.30 11.72
C GLU A 23 -27.84 16.83 11.07
N THR A 24 -27.85 16.67 9.75
CA THR A 24 -29.03 16.19 9.02
C THR A 24 -29.38 14.75 9.41
N THR A 25 -28.39 13.87 9.56
CA THR A 25 -28.59 12.50 10.01
C THR A 25 -29.15 12.48 11.45
N ILE A 26 -28.55 13.26 12.36
CA ILE A 26 -28.97 13.36 13.75
C ILE A 26 -30.42 13.86 13.85
N ALA A 27 -30.79 14.89 13.05
CA ALA A 27 -32.12 15.45 13.03
C ALA A 27 -33.16 14.47 12.46
N THR A 28 -32.83 13.80 11.34
CA THR A 28 -33.74 12.84 10.66
C THR A 28 -34.14 11.68 11.56
N TYR A 29 -33.20 11.18 12.36
CA TYR A 29 -33.43 10.02 13.24
C TYR A 29 -33.75 10.41 14.69
N GLY A 30 -33.89 11.71 15.01
CA GLY A 30 -34.23 12.19 16.35
C GLY A 30 -33.18 11.89 17.42
N LEU A 31 -31.91 11.84 17.05
CA LEU A 31 -30.79 11.41 17.91
C LEU A 31 -30.10 12.57 18.65
N GLN A 32 -30.67 13.77 18.65
CA GLN A 32 -30.03 14.99 19.22
C GLN A 32 -29.61 14.82 20.68
N LYS A 33 -30.39 14.06 21.49
CA LYS A 33 -30.07 13.85 22.91
C LYS A 33 -28.84 12.98 23.14
N ILE A 34 -28.49 12.12 22.17
CA ILE A 34 -27.39 11.14 22.28
C ILE A 34 -26.20 11.58 21.46
N LEU A 35 -26.42 12.07 20.25
CA LEU A 35 -25.40 12.40 19.25
C LEU A 35 -25.29 13.91 18.96
N GLY A 36 -26.14 14.75 19.58
CA GLY A 36 -26.09 16.20 19.36
C GLY A 36 -24.86 16.87 19.97
N ASP A 37 -24.59 18.06 19.51
CA ASP A 37 -23.49 18.89 19.99
C ASP A 37 -23.45 18.98 21.52
N GLY A 38 -22.25 18.92 22.08
CA GLY A 38 -22.02 18.97 23.53
C GLY A 38 -22.15 17.62 24.24
N THR A 39 -22.54 16.54 23.58
CA THR A 39 -22.55 15.21 24.18
C THR A 39 -21.14 14.57 24.08
N VAL A 40 -20.81 13.72 25.05
CA VAL A 40 -19.53 12.97 25.07
C VAL A 40 -19.39 12.08 23.84
N LEU A 41 -20.49 11.48 23.39
CA LEU A 41 -20.48 10.61 22.22
C LEU A 41 -20.23 11.38 20.93
N HIS A 42 -20.82 12.57 20.78
CA HIS A 42 -20.52 13.48 19.65
C HIS A 42 -19.03 13.85 19.61
N ALA A 43 -18.45 14.23 20.76
CA ALA A 43 -17.02 14.53 20.84
C ALA A 43 -16.13 13.36 20.43
N LEU A 44 -16.45 12.14 20.88
CA LEU A 44 -15.73 10.91 20.48
C LEU A 44 -15.82 10.68 18.97
N LEU A 45 -17.02 10.78 18.41
CA LEU A 45 -17.25 10.58 16.96
C LEU A 45 -16.53 11.64 16.12
N THR A 46 -16.48 12.89 16.60
CA THR A 46 -15.72 13.96 15.97
C THR A 46 -14.21 13.66 15.99
N ILE A 47 -13.69 13.10 17.09
CA ILE A 47 -12.29 12.64 17.15
C ILE A 47 -12.06 11.50 16.14
N MET A 48 -12.96 10.50 16.07
CA MET A 48 -12.87 9.41 15.11
C MET A 48 -12.84 9.94 13.67
N ASN A 49 -13.71 10.88 13.32
CA ASN A 49 -13.73 11.54 12.01
C ASN A 49 -12.37 12.19 11.70
N LYS A 50 -11.85 13.03 12.61
CA LYS A 50 -10.55 13.70 12.43
C LYS A 50 -9.39 12.73 12.31
N VAL A 51 -9.36 11.66 13.10
CA VAL A 51 -8.32 10.61 13.02
C VAL A 51 -8.39 9.88 11.69
N GLY A 52 -9.59 9.50 11.24
CA GLY A 52 -9.78 8.88 9.94
C GLY A 52 -9.32 9.78 8.79
N SER A 53 -9.76 11.05 8.77
CA SER A 53 -9.34 12.04 7.77
C SER A 53 -7.82 12.23 7.74
N ALA A 54 -7.18 12.35 8.90
CA ALA A 54 -5.73 12.55 8.99
C ALA A 54 -4.92 11.43 8.31
N VAL A 55 -5.40 10.19 8.31
CA VAL A 55 -4.77 9.09 7.60
C VAL A 55 -4.89 9.28 6.08
N PHE A 56 -6.08 9.65 5.58
CA PHE A 56 -6.29 9.90 4.15
C PHE A 56 -5.53 11.12 3.65
N ASP A 57 -5.49 12.20 4.40
CA ASP A 57 -4.77 13.45 4.06
C ASP A 57 -3.25 13.20 3.95
N ASN A 58 -2.71 12.28 4.77
CA ASN A 58 -1.29 11.93 4.77
C ASN A 58 -0.97 10.62 4.01
N LEU A 59 -1.92 10.11 3.23
CA LEU A 59 -1.74 8.88 2.46
C LEU A 59 -0.51 8.90 1.56
N PRO A 60 -0.17 9.99 0.83
CA PRO A 60 1.06 10.06 0.03
C PRO A 60 2.34 9.80 0.83
N LEU A 61 2.44 10.33 2.05
CA LEU A 61 3.57 10.08 2.94
C LEU A 61 3.63 8.61 3.38
N ILE A 62 2.47 8.04 3.74
CA ILE A 62 2.36 6.63 4.13
C ILE A 62 2.80 5.73 2.96
N PHE A 63 2.45 6.09 1.70
CA PHE A 63 2.92 5.39 0.51
C PHE A 63 4.44 5.53 0.31
N ALA A 64 5.02 6.71 0.51
CA ALA A 64 6.46 6.93 0.39
C ALA A 64 7.24 5.98 1.31
N VAL A 65 6.87 5.96 2.58
CA VAL A 65 7.50 5.10 3.60
C VAL A 65 7.23 3.61 3.31
N GLY A 66 5.99 3.25 3.03
CA GLY A 66 5.61 1.85 2.82
C GLY A 66 6.17 1.22 1.55
N VAL A 67 6.32 2.01 0.47
CA VAL A 67 6.98 1.56 -0.77
C VAL A 67 8.48 1.37 -0.53
N ALA A 68 9.12 2.31 0.17
CA ALA A 68 10.53 2.19 0.52
C ALA A 68 10.81 0.93 1.34
N ILE A 69 10.02 0.65 2.38
CA ILE A 69 10.09 -0.59 3.19
C ILE A 69 9.89 -1.84 2.30
N GLY A 70 8.90 -1.79 1.42
CA GLY A 70 8.56 -2.94 0.57
C GLY A 70 9.60 -3.27 -0.49
N MET A 71 10.34 -2.27 -0.97
CA MET A 71 11.34 -2.41 -2.04
C MET A 71 12.78 -2.47 -1.52
N ALA A 72 13.02 -2.11 -0.27
CA ALA A 72 14.31 -2.27 0.38
C ALA A 72 14.59 -3.75 0.65
N LYS A 73 15.79 -4.20 0.29
CA LYS A 73 16.23 -5.60 0.46
C LYS A 73 16.56 -5.91 1.92
N LYS A 74 17.28 -5.00 2.60
CA LYS A 74 17.73 -5.13 4.00
C LYS A 74 17.57 -3.80 4.73
N GLU A 75 17.72 -3.79 6.05
CA GLU A 75 17.66 -2.59 6.91
C GLU A 75 16.49 -1.66 6.53
N LYS A 76 15.29 -2.23 6.50
CA LYS A 76 14.06 -1.58 6.01
C LYS A 76 13.68 -0.34 6.82
N GLU A 77 14.07 -0.29 8.09
CA GLU A 77 13.91 0.84 9.01
C GLU A 77 14.69 2.07 8.54
N VAL A 78 15.89 1.87 8.00
CA VAL A 78 16.71 2.96 7.43
C VAL A 78 16.08 3.49 6.15
N ALA A 79 15.58 2.61 5.28
CA ALA A 79 14.85 2.99 4.08
C ALA A 79 13.57 3.78 4.43
N ALA A 80 12.84 3.35 5.47
CA ALA A 80 11.65 4.03 5.98
C ALA A 80 11.94 5.46 6.43
N LEU A 81 12.95 5.63 7.29
CA LEU A 81 13.37 6.95 7.79
C LEU A 81 13.87 7.84 6.64
N SER A 82 14.66 7.28 5.72
CA SER A 82 15.16 8.01 4.56
C SER A 82 14.04 8.47 3.63
N ALA A 83 12.97 7.67 3.45
CA ALA A 83 11.82 8.04 2.65
C ALA A 83 10.99 9.15 3.31
N LEU A 84 10.83 9.09 4.63
CA LEU A 84 10.18 10.17 5.40
C LEU A 84 10.92 11.49 5.19
N ILE A 85 12.24 11.51 5.39
CA ILE A 85 13.07 12.70 5.20
C ILE A 85 13.00 13.20 3.75
N ALA A 86 13.18 12.29 2.77
CA ALA A 86 13.17 12.63 1.35
C ALA A 86 11.84 13.22 0.90
N TYR A 87 10.72 12.73 1.45
CA TYR A 87 9.39 13.25 1.15
C TYR A 87 9.24 14.71 1.58
N PHE A 88 9.67 15.04 2.81
CA PHE A 88 9.66 16.42 3.28
C PHE A 88 10.61 17.31 2.46
N VAL A 89 11.84 16.85 2.23
CA VAL A 89 12.86 17.60 1.46
C VAL A 89 12.36 17.91 0.05
N MET A 90 11.76 16.93 -0.64
CA MET A 90 11.20 17.14 -1.98
C MET A 90 10.11 18.22 -1.97
N ASN A 91 9.15 18.13 -1.05
CA ASN A 91 8.06 19.09 -0.98
C ASN A 91 8.51 20.49 -0.56
N VAL A 92 9.50 20.61 0.35
CA VAL A 92 10.12 21.90 0.70
C VAL A 92 10.89 22.48 -0.48
N ALA A 93 11.60 21.66 -1.25
CA ALA A 93 12.32 22.14 -2.44
C ALA A 93 11.34 22.64 -3.52
N ILE A 94 10.21 21.95 -3.74
CA ILE A 94 9.13 22.43 -4.61
C ILE A 94 8.56 23.74 -4.10
N ASN A 95 8.24 23.83 -2.80
CA ASN A 95 7.75 25.07 -2.18
C ASN A 95 8.72 26.23 -2.41
N GLY A 96 10.03 25.99 -2.19
CA GLY A 96 11.06 26.98 -2.45
C GLY A 96 11.04 27.48 -3.90
N MET A 97 10.83 26.59 -4.88
CA MET A 97 10.68 26.99 -6.29
C MET A 97 9.43 27.84 -6.51
N LEU A 98 8.27 27.41 -5.97
CA LEU A 98 6.99 28.15 -6.08
C LEU A 98 7.08 29.56 -5.47
N VAL A 99 7.82 29.72 -4.38
CA VAL A 99 8.07 31.04 -3.76
C VAL A 99 9.02 31.90 -4.63
N VAL A 100 10.12 31.31 -5.11
CA VAL A 100 11.10 32.01 -5.95
C VAL A 100 10.50 32.47 -7.30
N THR A 101 9.58 31.70 -7.86
CA THR A 101 8.90 32.04 -9.13
C THR A 101 7.67 32.94 -8.92
N GLY A 102 7.25 33.17 -7.68
CA GLY A 102 6.14 34.04 -7.35
C GLY A 102 4.75 33.41 -7.42
N GLU A 103 4.66 32.10 -7.63
CA GLU A 103 3.40 31.35 -7.56
C GLU A 103 2.83 31.25 -6.14
N ILE A 104 3.70 31.36 -5.14
CA ILE A 104 3.36 31.62 -3.75
C ILE A 104 3.90 32.99 -3.38
N THR A 105 3.01 33.87 -2.92
CA THR A 105 3.38 35.23 -2.50
C THR A 105 4.14 35.25 -1.17
N ALA A 106 4.77 36.37 -0.86
CA ALA A 106 5.50 36.56 0.40
C ALA A 106 4.62 36.36 1.64
N ASP A 107 3.32 36.58 1.52
CA ASP A 107 2.31 36.38 2.58
C ASP A 107 1.82 34.91 2.64
N GLY A 108 2.43 34.01 1.87
CA GLY A 108 2.06 32.59 1.84
C GLY A 108 0.76 32.27 1.11
N GLN A 109 0.25 33.22 0.30
CA GLN A 109 -0.97 32.99 -0.50
C GLN A 109 -0.61 32.52 -1.92
N ILE A 110 -1.47 31.66 -2.49
CA ILE A 110 -1.33 31.20 -3.88
C ILE A 110 -1.70 32.37 -4.81
N ALA A 111 -0.86 32.65 -5.80
CA ALA A 111 -1.09 33.71 -6.78
C ALA A 111 -2.37 33.45 -7.60
N LYS A 112 -3.08 34.50 -7.98
CA LYS A 112 -4.40 34.40 -8.64
C LYS A 112 -4.38 33.79 -10.04
N ASP A 113 -3.23 33.77 -10.68
CA ASP A 113 -2.98 33.21 -12.01
C ASP A 113 -2.63 31.70 -11.98
N VAL A 114 -2.41 31.15 -10.78
CA VAL A 114 -2.18 29.71 -10.61
C VAL A 114 -3.51 28.97 -10.71
N LEU A 115 -3.55 27.93 -11.57
CA LEU A 115 -4.73 27.10 -11.75
C LEU A 115 -5.10 26.44 -10.40
N GLU A 116 -6.37 26.57 -9.99
CA GLU A 116 -6.88 25.92 -8.78
C GLU A 116 -6.60 24.42 -8.76
N GLY A 117 -6.14 23.90 -7.62
CA GLY A 117 -5.79 22.50 -7.44
C GLY A 117 -4.38 22.11 -7.92
N THR A 118 -3.60 23.04 -8.46
CA THR A 118 -2.19 22.79 -8.79
C THR A 118 -1.31 22.73 -7.55
N ILE A 119 -1.57 23.61 -6.60
CA ILE A 119 -0.88 23.71 -5.30
C ILE A 119 -1.84 23.25 -4.20
N ALA A 120 -1.34 22.41 -3.30
CA ALA A 120 -2.07 21.92 -2.13
C ALA A 120 -1.18 21.89 -0.89
N SER A 121 -1.80 21.81 0.29
CA SER A 121 -1.08 21.59 1.55
C SER A 121 -0.70 20.11 1.68
N VAL A 122 0.59 19.82 1.63
CA VAL A 122 1.16 18.46 1.78
C VAL A 122 1.92 18.42 3.09
N CYS A 123 1.39 17.73 4.09
CA CYS A 123 1.95 17.69 5.46
C CYS A 123 2.23 19.11 6.02
N GLY A 124 1.34 20.09 5.74
CA GLY A 124 1.49 21.48 6.16
C GLY A 124 2.40 22.35 5.27
N ILE A 125 2.99 21.80 4.20
CA ILE A 125 3.82 22.51 3.23
C ILE A 125 2.98 22.77 1.97
N GLN A 126 2.91 24.02 1.51
CA GLN A 126 2.31 24.32 0.21
C GLN A 126 3.24 23.80 -0.90
N SER A 127 2.78 22.82 -1.65
CA SER A 127 3.55 22.12 -2.67
C SER A 127 2.66 21.75 -3.86
N LEU A 128 3.25 21.26 -4.93
CA LEU A 128 2.48 20.74 -6.07
C LEU A 128 1.63 19.52 -5.66
N GLN A 129 0.39 19.49 -6.13
CA GLN A 129 -0.54 18.39 -5.84
C GLN A 129 -0.15 17.13 -6.64
N MET A 130 0.78 16.37 -6.08
CA MET A 130 1.23 15.10 -6.69
C MET A 130 0.46 13.89 -6.14
N GLY A 131 -0.25 14.04 -5.01
CA GLY A 131 -0.96 12.95 -4.36
C GLY A 131 -0.06 11.73 -4.12
N VAL A 132 -0.65 10.56 -4.24
CA VAL A 132 0.05 9.28 -4.03
C VAL A 132 1.22 9.06 -5.01
N PHE A 133 1.19 9.68 -6.22
CA PHE A 133 2.31 9.60 -7.16
C PHE A 133 3.60 10.16 -6.58
N GLY A 134 3.53 11.31 -5.89
CA GLY A 134 4.69 11.88 -5.19
C GLY A 134 5.25 10.93 -4.14
N GLY A 135 4.37 10.27 -3.38
CA GLY A 135 4.76 9.24 -2.42
C GLY A 135 5.46 8.04 -3.07
N ILE A 136 4.93 7.56 -4.19
CA ILE A 136 5.52 6.42 -4.93
C ILE A 136 6.89 6.79 -5.51
N ILE A 137 7.04 7.97 -6.11
CA ILE A 137 8.32 8.47 -6.64
C ILE A 137 9.37 8.50 -5.54
N VAL A 138 9.02 9.03 -4.36
CA VAL A 138 9.92 9.05 -3.21
C VAL A 138 10.24 7.62 -2.75
N GLY A 139 9.25 6.78 -2.55
CA GLY A 139 9.44 5.43 -2.04
C GLY A 139 10.33 4.56 -2.94
N LEU A 140 10.09 4.59 -4.26
CA LEU A 140 10.90 3.83 -5.23
C LEU A 140 12.33 4.37 -5.35
N GLY A 141 12.50 5.69 -5.43
CA GLY A 141 13.82 6.28 -5.58
C GLY A 141 14.67 6.12 -4.31
N VAL A 142 14.08 6.28 -3.11
CA VAL A 142 14.78 6.01 -1.85
C VAL A 142 15.16 4.54 -1.73
N ALA A 143 14.27 3.62 -2.09
CA ALA A 143 14.60 2.19 -2.10
C ALA A 143 15.76 1.88 -3.06
N ALA A 144 15.80 2.50 -4.24
CA ALA A 144 16.91 2.36 -5.19
C ALA A 144 18.23 2.90 -4.61
N LEU A 145 18.21 4.08 -3.99
CA LEU A 145 19.38 4.67 -3.30
C LEU A 145 19.81 3.78 -2.14
N HIS A 146 18.88 3.32 -1.33
CA HIS A 146 19.15 2.42 -0.20
C HIS A 146 19.82 1.13 -0.67
N ASN A 147 19.22 0.43 -1.62
CA ASN A 147 19.76 -0.84 -2.12
C ASN A 147 21.15 -0.70 -2.75
N ARG A 148 21.51 0.50 -3.25
CA ARG A 148 22.84 0.79 -3.82
C ARG A 148 23.86 1.21 -2.77
N PHE A 149 23.47 2.00 -1.77
CA PHE A 149 24.41 2.72 -0.90
C PHE A 149 24.44 2.24 0.55
N HIS A 150 23.56 1.33 0.99
CA HIS A 150 23.51 0.87 2.39
C HIS A 150 24.82 0.18 2.87
N LYS A 151 25.68 -0.27 1.94
CA LYS A 151 26.97 -0.88 2.22
C LYS A 151 28.18 -0.01 1.83
N ILE A 152 27.97 1.27 1.52
CA ILE A 152 29.06 2.11 1.04
C ILE A 152 30.17 2.28 2.10
N ALA A 153 31.40 1.95 1.75
CA ALA A 153 32.58 2.25 2.54
C ALA A 153 33.11 3.63 2.14
N LEU A 154 33.17 4.54 3.09
CA LEU A 154 33.72 5.87 2.89
C LEU A 154 35.16 5.94 3.41
N PRO A 155 36.01 6.89 2.92
CA PRO A 155 37.36 7.13 3.44
C PRO A 155 37.35 7.30 4.95
N ASN A 156 38.48 6.98 5.61
CA ASN A 156 38.61 6.95 7.08
C ASN A 156 38.10 8.22 7.77
N ALA A 157 38.30 9.40 7.19
CA ALA A 157 37.82 10.67 7.74
C ALA A 157 36.29 10.79 7.76
N LEU A 158 35.58 10.08 6.86
CA LEU A 158 34.11 10.11 6.71
C LEU A 158 33.49 8.77 7.05
N SER A 159 34.24 7.80 7.54
CA SER A 159 33.79 6.43 7.77
C SER A 159 32.60 6.33 8.76
N PHE A 160 32.46 7.30 9.65
CA PHE A 160 31.26 7.41 10.54
C PHE A 160 29.96 7.52 9.77
N PHE A 161 29.95 8.16 8.61
CA PHE A 161 28.77 8.34 7.74
C PHE A 161 28.62 7.21 6.71
N GLY A 162 29.47 6.19 6.74
CA GLY A 162 29.41 5.04 5.83
C GLY A 162 28.29 4.04 6.18
N GLY A 163 28.09 3.09 5.30
CA GLY A 163 27.05 2.07 5.43
C GLY A 163 25.65 2.68 5.34
N SER A 164 24.71 2.10 6.08
CA SER A 164 23.31 2.52 6.10
C SER A 164 23.11 3.97 6.54
N ARG A 165 24.03 4.56 7.32
CA ARG A 165 23.97 5.97 7.72
C ARG A 165 24.12 6.95 6.56
N PHE A 166 24.72 6.51 5.46
CA PHE A 166 24.86 7.34 4.27
C PHE A 166 23.53 7.52 3.51
N VAL A 167 22.62 6.57 3.65
CA VAL A 167 21.36 6.58 2.89
C VAL A 167 20.47 7.80 3.17
N PRO A 168 20.19 8.20 4.42
CA PRO A 168 19.45 9.44 4.68
C PRO A 168 20.14 10.68 4.12
N ILE A 169 21.49 10.73 4.16
CA ILE A 169 22.28 11.87 3.69
C ILE A 169 22.15 12.01 2.17
N ILE A 170 22.43 10.94 1.43
CA ILE A 170 22.33 10.96 -0.04
C ILE A 170 20.89 11.17 -0.50
N SER A 171 19.90 10.60 0.22
CA SER A 171 18.47 10.82 -0.08
C SER A 171 18.10 12.28 0.09
N THR A 172 18.56 12.96 1.13
CA THR A 172 18.34 14.40 1.32
C THR A 172 18.87 15.21 0.15
N ILE A 173 20.12 14.97 -0.25
CA ILE A 173 20.77 15.70 -1.35
C ILE A 173 20.04 15.43 -2.68
N VAL A 174 19.79 14.18 -2.99
CA VAL A 174 19.13 13.80 -4.25
C VAL A 174 17.72 14.37 -4.31
N TYR A 175 16.93 14.27 -3.22
CA TYR A 175 15.54 14.72 -3.24
C TYR A 175 15.37 16.25 -3.16
N MET A 176 16.37 16.98 -2.74
CA MET A 176 16.45 18.42 -2.97
C MET A 176 16.44 18.74 -4.48
N PHE A 177 17.31 18.07 -5.25
CA PHE A 177 17.35 18.26 -6.70
C PHE A 177 16.13 17.66 -7.42
N VAL A 178 15.63 16.52 -6.95
CA VAL A 178 14.38 15.93 -7.45
C VAL A 178 13.21 16.89 -7.26
N GLY A 179 13.11 17.56 -6.10
CA GLY A 179 12.07 18.56 -5.84
C GLY A 179 12.15 19.74 -6.81
N ILE A 180 13.35 20.27 -7.03
CA ILE A 180 13.59 21.34 -8.04
C ILE A 180 13.17 20.83 -9.44
N GLY A 181 13.57 19.62 -9.81
CA GLY A 181 13.19 19.00 -11.09
C GLY A 181 11.68 18.77 -11.23
N MET A 182 11.02 18.33 -10.15
CA MET A 182 9.56 18.08 -10.15
C MET A 182 8.75 19.36 -10.36
N TYR A 183 9.26 20.52 -9.96
CA TYR A 183 8.63 21.80 -10.26
C TYR A 183 8.41 21.99 -11.78
N PHE A 184 9.35 21.54 -12.61
CA PHE A 184 9.25 21.65 -14.07
C PHE A 184 8.55 20.44 -14.71
N VAL A 185 8.74 19.26 -14.18
CA VAL A 185 8.27 17.99 -14.77
C VAL A 185 6.80 17.73 -14.41
N TRP A 186 6.38 18.06 -13.17
CA TRP A 186 5.05 17.68 -12.71
C TRP A 186 3.91 18.43 -13.41
N PRO A 187 3.94 19.75 -13.66
CA PRO A 187 2.82 20.44 -14.29
C PRO A 187 2.42 19.88 -15.67
N PRO A 188 3.34 19.55 -16.60
CA PRO A 188 2.98 18.84 -17.83
C PRO A 188 2.35 17.46 -17.59
N VAL A 189 2.86 16.70 -16.60
CA VAL A 189 2.31 15.40 -16.24
C VAL A 189 0.91 15.56 -15.67
N GLN A 190 0.70 16.52 -14.78
CA GLN A 190 -0.59 16.85 -14.19
C GLN A 190 -1.62 17.24 -15.25
N ASN A 191 -1.23 18.09 -16.21
CA ASN A 191 -2.08 18.47 -17.33
C ASN A 191 -2.44 17.26 -18.21
N GLY A 192 -1.50 16.35 -18.46
CA GLY A 192 -1.75 15.10 -19.16
C GLY A 192 -2.73 14.19 -18.40
N ILE A 193 -2.58 14.07 -17.09
CA ILE A 193 -3.49 13.31 -16.22
C ILE A 193 -4.90 13.95 -16.22
N TYR A 194 -5.00 15.27 -16.15
CA TYR A 194 -6.27 15.98 -16.23
C TYR A 194 -6.95 15.80 -17.60
N ALA A 195 -6.18 15.81 -18.69
CA ALA A 195 -6.70 15.55 -20.03
C ALA A 195 -7.25 14.12 -20.15
N LEU A 196 -6.56 13.11 -19.61
CA LEU A 196 -7.05 11.73 -19.53
C LEU A 196 -8.30 11.62 -18.64
N GLY A 197 -8.30 12.29 -17.51
CA GLY A 197 -9.48 12.42 -16.66
C GLY A 197 -10.66 13.04 -17.42
N GLY A 198 -10.40 14.11 -18.16
CA GLY A 198 -11.39 14.78 -19.02
C GLY A 198 -11.97 13.87 -20.10
N LEU A 199 -11.16 12.97 -20.70
CA LEU A 199 -11.67 11.93 -21.61
C LEU A 199 -12.64 10.97 -20.92
N VAL A 200 -12.29 10.48 -19.73
CA VAL A 200 -13.17 9.60 -18.94
C VAL A 200 -14.44 10.33 -18.51
N THR A 201 -14.30 11.57 -18.03
CA THR A 201 -15.45 12.39 -17.59
C THR A 201 -16.31 12.83 -18.77
N GLY A 202 -15.71 13.26 -19.87
CA GLY A 202 -16.41 13.72 -21.08
C GLY A 202 -17.08 12.60 -21.88
N SER A 203 -16.63 11.34 -21.71
CA SER A 203 -17.25 10.17 -22.37
C SER A 203 -18.51 9.67 -21.63
N GLY A 204 -18.99 10.35 -20.60
CA GLY A 204 -20.21 10.03 -19.89
C GLY A 204 -20.21 8.58 -19.33
N TYR A 205 -21.27 7.83 -19.64
CA TYR A 205 -21.43 6.44 -19.15
C TYR A 205 -20.38 5.47 -19.69
N ALA A 206 -19.91 5.66 -20.93
CA ALA A 206 -18.85 4.83 -21.51
C ALA A 206 -17.53 5.04 -20.78
N GLY A 207 -17.21 6.28 -20.40
CA GLY A 207 -16.03 6.58 -19.58
C GLY A 207 -16.07 5.90 -18.22
N THR A 208 -17.25 5.85 -17.59
CA THR A 208 -17.45 5.14 -16.30
C THR A 208 -17.27 3.62 -16.47
N LEU A 209 -17.74 3.04 -17.57
CA LEU A 209 -17.49 1.63 -17.92
C LEU A 209 -15.98 1.34 -18.04
N ILE A 210 -15.27 2.14 -18.82
CA ILE A 210 -13.84 1.98 -19.07
C ILE A 210 -13.05 2.13 -17.75
N PHE A 211 -13.39 3.13 -16.94
CA PHE A 211 -12.79 3.31 -15.62
C PHE A 211 -12.93 2.04 -14.76
N GLY A 212 -14.14 1.48 -14.66
CA GLY A 212 -14.40 0.28 -13.88
C GLY A 212 -13.62 -0.94 -14.39
N ILE A 213 -13.55 -1.12 -15.72
CA ILE A 213 -12.77 -2.19 -16.37
C ILE A 213 -11.29 -2.07 -16.01
N ILE A 214 -10.69 -0.89 -16.21
CA ILE A 214 -9.26 -0.68 -15.92
C ILE A 214 -8.97 -0.88 -14.44
N LYS A 215 -9.78 -0.31 -13.55
CA LYS A 215 -9.62 -0.45 -12.10
C LYS A 215 -9.57 -1.93 -11.69
N ARG A 216 -10.48 -2.75 -12.22
CA ARG A 216 -10.55 -4.18 -11.89
C ARG A 216 -9.46 -5.00 -12.56
N ALA A 217 -9.11 -4.71 -13.81
CA ALA A 217 -8.02 -5.36 -14.52
C ALA A 217 -6.65 -5.17 -13.85
N LEU A 218 -6.48 -4.09 -13.08
CA LEU A 218 -5.23 -3.79 -12.36
C LEU A 218 -5.08 -4.50 -11.00
N ILE A 219 -6.12 -5.18 -10.50
CA ILE A 219 -6.08 -5.91 -9.20
C ILE A 219 -4.95 -6.95 -9.14
N PRO A 220 -4.74 -7.82 -10.15
CA PRO A 220 -3.67 -8.83 -10.09
C PRO A 220 -2.28 -8.24 -9.90
N PHE A 221 -2.07 -7.04 -10.45
CA PHE A 221 -0.81 -6.30 -10.37
C PHE A 221 -0.69 -5.49 -9.07
N GLY A 222 -1.80 -5.30 -8.32
CA GLY A 222 -1.87 -4.43 -7.14
C GLY A 222 -1.74 -2.95 -7.47
N LEU A 223 -1.97 -2.56 -8.72
CA LEU A 223 -1.85 -1.18 -9.22
C LEU A 223 -3.18 -0.41 -9.22
N HIS A 224 -4.30 -1.08 -8.92
CA HIS A 224 -5.62 -0.46 -8.92
C HIS A 224 -5.73 0.73 -7.96
N HIS A 225 -5.06 0.68 -6.80
CA HIS A 225 -5.02 1.80 -5.86
C HIS A 225 -4.36 3.05 -6.48
N VAL A 226 -3.25 2.87 -7.20
CA VAL A 226 -2.55 3.96 -7.90
C VAL A 226 -3.44 4.57 -8.98
N PHE A 227 -4.23 3.73 -9.66
CA PHE A 227 -5.10 4.16 -10.74
C PHE A 227 -6.30 4.97 -10.26
N TYR A 228 -7.03 4.52 -9.21
CA TYR A 228 -8.27 5.19 -8.83
C TYR A 228 -8.07 6.42 -7.93
N MET A 229 -6.97 6.49 -7.17
CA MET A 229 -6.71 7.59 -6.23
C MET A 229 -6.79 8.99 -6.86
N PRO A 230 -6.23 9.25 -8.05
CA PRO A 230 -6.39 10.55 -8.70
C PRO A 230 -7.85 10.94 -8.94
N PHE A 231 -8.70 9.99 -9.34
CA PHE A 231 -10.12 10.25 -9.54
C PHE A 231 -10.88 10.53 -8.24
N TRP A 232 -10.42 9.97 -7.13
CA TRP A 232 -11.03 10.18 -5.83
C TRP A 232 -10.62 11.49 -5.18
N GLN A 233 -9.36 11.89 -5.32
CA GLN A 233 -8.73 12.93 -4.49
C GLN A 233 -8.24 14.16 -5.26
N THR A 234 -8.23 14.15 -6.60
CA THR A 234 -7.72 15.27 -7.40
C THR A 234 -8.73 15.71 -8.46
N GLY A 235 -8.46 16.82 -9.14
CA GLY A 235 -9.29 17.35 -10.22
C GLY A 235 -9.51 16.41 -11.42
N VAL A 236 -8.76 15.29 -11.50
CA VAL A 236 -9.03 14.20 -12.46
C VAL A 236 -10.43 13.62 -12.29
N GLY A 237 -10.93 13.55 -11.06
CA GLY A 237 -12.28 13.08 -10.73
C GLY A 237 -13.36 14.14 -10.88
N GLY A 238 -13.00 15.33 -11.33
CA GLY A 238 -13.88 16.48 -11.48
C GLY A 238 -13.71 17.50 -10.36
N SER A 239 -14.31 18.66 -10.57
CA SER A 239 -14.36 19.76 -9.60
C SER A 239 -15.81 20.22 -9.44
N MET A 240 -16.20 20.59 -8.23
CA MET A 240 -17.54 21.07 -7.92
C MET A 240 -17.48 22.13 -6.81
N GLU A 241 -18.27 23.16 -6.94
CA GLU A 241 -18.46 24.13 -5.86
C GLU A 241 -19.45 23.55 -4.84
N VAL A 242 -19.02 23.47 -3.57
CA VAL A 242 -19.83 23.02 -2.44
C VAL A 242 -19.62 24.02 -1.30
N ALA A 243 -20.70 24.57 -0.74
CA ALA A 243 -20.68 25.58 0.32
C ALA A 243 -19.74 26.77 0.03
N GLY A 244 -19.69 27.22 -1.24
CA GLY A 244 -18.86 28.36 -1.68
C GLY A 244 -17.36 28.04 -1.83
N GLN A 245 -16.97 26.78 -1.78
CA GLN A 245 -15.59 26.34 -2.00
C GLN A 245 -15.51 25.36 -3.17
N VAL A 246 -14.48 25.51 -4.01
CA VAL A 246 -14.21 24.55 -5.09
C VAL A 246 -13.52 23.33 -4.52
N VAL A 247 -14.19 22.19 -4.59
CA VAL A 247 -13.71 20.89 -4.11
C VAL A 247 -13.37 19.99 -5.31
N GLN A 248 -12.21 19.35 -5.26
CA GLN A 248 -11.72 18.48 -6.33
C GLN A 248 -11.66 17.02 -5.91
N GLY A 249 -12.00 16.12 -6.84
CA GLY A 249 -11.98 14.68 -6.64
C GLY A 249 -13.30 14.11 -6.14
N GLY A 250 -13.72 12.99 -6.72
CA GLY A 250 -15.04 12.42 -6.49
C GLY A 250 -15.34 12.11 -5.03
N GLN A 251 -14.37 11.58 -4.28
CA GLN A 251 -14.53 11.27 -2.86
C GLN A 251 -14.58 12.54 -2.01
N ASN A 252 -13.71 13.50 -2.26
CA ASN A 252 -13.70 14.78 -1.55
C ASN A 252 -15.00 15.57 -1.78
N ILE A 253 -15.50 15.58 -3.03
CA ILE A 253 -16.79 16.21 -3.35
C ILE A 253 -17.92 15.54 -2.57
N PHE A 254 -17.94 14.20 -2.52
CA PHE A 254 -18.95 13.47 -1.75
C PHE A 254 -18.91 13.86 -0.26
N PHE A 255 -17.74 13.90 0.37
CA PHE A 255 -17.61 14.25 1.78
C PHE A 255 -17.95 15.74 2.06
N ALA A 256 -17.60 16.63 1.15
CA ALA A 256 -18.02 18.03 1.24
C ALA A 256 -19.56 18.17 1.15
N GLN A 257 -20.20 17.47 0.21
CA GLN A 257 -21.65 17.42 0.09
C GLN A 257 -22.31 16.74 1.30
N LEU A 258 -21.68 15.72 1.87
CA LEU A 258 -22.15 15.07 3.10
C LEU A 258 -22.13 16.07 4.27
N ALA A 259 -21.04 16.82 4.42
CA ALA A 259 -20.92 17.85 5.46
C ALA A 259 -21.97 18.97 5.32
N ASP A 260 -22.31 19.35 4.08
CA ASP A 260 -23.34 20.36 3.76
C ASP A 260 -24.70 19.72 3.37
N SER A 261 -24.97 18.53 3.88
CA SER A 261 -26.11 17.72 3.43
C SER A 261 -27.48 18.38 3.66
N ALA A 262 -27.58 19.38 4.56
CA ALA A 262 -28.80 20.17 4.77
C ALA A 262 -29.21 20.96 3.51
N ASN A 263 -28.22 21.43 2.75
CA ASN A 263 -28.42 22.25 1.56
C ASN A 263 -28.39 21.45 0.25
N ILE A 264 -28.06 20.14 0.30
CA ILE A 264 -27.93 19.27 -0.85
C ILE A 264 -29.16 18.37 -0.98
N ALA A 265 -29.91 18.50 -2.06
CA ALA A 265 -31.09 17.66 -2.33
C ALA A 265 -30.71 16.23 -2.72
N HIS A 266 -29.73 16.06 -3.62
CA HIS A 266 -29.20 14.77 -4.05
C HIS A 266 -27.69 14.89 -4.25
N PHE A 267 -26.93 13.90 -3.75
CA PHE A 267 -25.49 13.88 -3.94
C PHE A 267 -25.14 13.67 -5.40
N SER A 268 -23.97 14.13 -5.82
CA SER A 268 -23.54 14.09 -7.22
C SER A 268 -23.22 12.66 -7.67
N ALA A 269 -24.01 12.12 -8.59
CA ALA A 269 -23.70 10.84 -9.23
C ALA A 269 -22.46 10.93 -10.13
N ASP A 270 -22.18 12.11 -10.69
CA ASP A 270 -20.94 12.35 -11.45
C ASP A 270 -19.69 12.28 -10.57
N ALA A 271 -19.75 12.73 -9.33
CA ALA A 271 -18.64 12.61 -8.39
C ALA A 271 -18.50 11.17 -7.88
N THR A 272 -19.62 10.48 -7.60
CA THR A 272 -19.62 9.13 -7.00
C THR A 272 -19.51 8.01 -8.03
N ARG A 273 -19.56 8.29 -9.34
CA ARG A 273 -19.51 7.27 -10.41
C ARG A 273 -18.24 6.41 -10.40
N TYR A 274 -17.18 6.89 -9.78
CA TYR A 274 -15.91 6.18 -9.65
C TYR A 274 -15.92 5.09 -8.56
N PHE A 275 -17.03 4.98 -7.80
CA PHE A 275 -17.12 4.00 -6.71
C PHE A 275 -18.54 3.48 -6.44
N SER A 276 -19.64 4.20 -6.74
CA SER A 276 -21.01 3.73 -6.43
C SER A 276 -21.36 2.38 -7.05
N GLY A 277 -20.74 2.00 -8.17
CA GLY A 277 -20.94 0.69 -8.81
C GLY A 277 -20.36 -0.48 -8.02
N GLU A 278 -19.44 -0.22 -7.08
CA GLU A 278 -18.83 -1.28 -6.26
C GLU A 278 -19.85 -2.02 -5.40
N PHE A 279 -20.82 -1.32 -4.86
CA PHE A 279 -21.87 -1.91 -4.03
C PHE A 279 -22.69 -2.97 -4.77
N ILE A 280 -22.89 -2.82 -6.08
CA ILE A 280 -23.65 -3.76 -6.91
C ILE A 280 -22.94 -5.11 -7.00
N PHE A 281 -21.66 -5.11 -7.37
CA PHE A 281 -20.97 -6.39 -7.61
C PHE A 281 -20.24 -6.92 -6.37
N MET A 282 -19.83 -6.09 -5.40
CA MET A 282 -19.20 -6.56 -4.17
C MET A 282 -20.21 -7.17 -3.19
N ILE A 283 -21.38 -6.54 -3.04
CA ILE A 283 -22.41 -7.03 -2.11
C ILE A 283 -23.21 -8.17 -2.73
N PHE A 284 -23.44 -8.16 -4.05
CA PHE A 284 -24.33 -9.11 -4.73
C PHE A 284 -23.58 -9.99 -5.75
N GLY A 285 -22.89 -9.41 -6.72
CA GLY A 285 -22.29 -10.14 -7.84
C GLY A 285 -21.28 -11.19 -7.42
N LEU A 286 -20.25 -10.80 -6.67
CA LEU A 286 -19.20 -11.73 -6.22
C LEU A 286 -19.71 -12.83 -5.27
N PRO A 287 -20.62 -12.59 -4.33
CA PRO A 287 -21.32 -13.67 -3.62
C PRO A 287 -22.04 -14.64 -4.55
N GLY A 288 -22.63 -14.17 -5.67
CA GLY A 288 -23.19 -15.02 -6.72
C GLY A 288 -22.14 -15.91 -7.39
N ALA A 289 -20.96 -15.37 -7.68
CA ALA A 289 -19.83 -16.14 -8.18
C ALA A 289 -19.34 -17.20 -7.17
N ALA A 290 -19.25 -16.83 -5.89
CA ALA A 290 -18.90 -17.77 -4.81
C ALA A 290 -19.88 -18.93 -4.71
N LEU A 291 -21.19 -18.64 -4.79
CA LEU A 291 -22.23 -19.67 -4.79
C LEU A 291 -22.13 -20.59 -6.02
N ALA A 292 -21.80 -20.04 -7.19
CA ALA A 292 -21.57 -20.82 -8.41
C ALA A 292 -20.39 -21.80 -8.24
N MET A 293 -19.27 -21.33 -7.74
CA MET A 293 -18.09 -22.16 -7.45
C MET A 293 -18.42 -23.27 -6.44
N TYR A 294 -19.09 -22.91 -5.33
CA TYR A 294 -19.55 -23.87 -4.32
C TYR A 294 -20.45 -24.98 -4.92
N ARG A 295 -21.44 -24.60 -5.74
CA ARG A 295 -22.36 -25.55 -6.36
C ARG A 295 -21.69 -26.45 -7.39
N CYS A 296 -20.62 -25.96 -8.03
CA CYS A 296 -19.82 -26.73 -9.00
C CYS A 296 -18.75 -27.61 -8.34
N ALA A 297 -18.45 -27.45 -7.04
CA ALA A 297 -17.46 -28.24 -6.32
C ALA A 297 -17.85 -29.74 -6.27
N LYS A 298 -16.82 -30.62 -6.29
CA LYS A 298 -17.01 -32.07 -6.11
C LYS A 298 -17.65 -32.36 -4.75
N PRO A 299 -18.54 -33.36 -4.63
CA PRO A 299 -19.25 -33.65 -3.39
C PRO A 299 -18.33 -33.80 -2.17
N GLU A 300 -17.19 -34.49 -2.36
CA GLU A 300 -16.21 -34.82 -1.33
C GLU A 300 -15.49 -33.56 -0.78
N LYS A 301 -15.21 -32.60 -1.65
CA LYS A 301 -14.49 -31.34 -1.33
C LYS A 301 -15.43 -30.15 -1.05
N ARG A 302 -16.74 -30.33 -1.27
CA ARG A 302 -17.73 -29.23 -1.18
C ARG A 302 -17.80 -28.58 0.19
N LYS A 303 -17.67 -29.35 1.27
CA LYS A 303 -17.72 -28.82 2.64
C LYS A 303 -16.52 -27.89 2.91
N ALA A 304 -15.31 -28.31 2.54
CA ALA A 304 -14.10 -27.49 2.70
C ALA A 304 -14.14 -26.24 1.81
N ALA A 305 -14.46 -26.39 0.52
CA ALA A 305 -14.61 -25.27 -0.42
C ALA A 305 -15.70 -24.30 0.05
N GLY A 306 -16.81 -24.82 0.61
CA GLY A 306 -17.92 -24.01 1.12
C GLY A 306 -17.50 -23.08 2.26
N GLY A 307 -16.72 -23.58 3.21
CA GLY A 307 -16.19 -22.75 4.32
C GLY A 307 -15.31 -21.62 3.82
N LEU A 308 -14.37 -21.94 2.93
CA LEU A 308 -13.43 -20.95 2.34
C LEU A 308 -14.17 -19.89 1.50
N LEU A 309 -15.06 -20.33 0.61
CA LEU A 309 -15.81 -19.42 -0.27
C LEU A 309 -16.82 -18.56 0.51
N LEU A 310 -17.47 -19.11 1.55
CA LEU A 310 -18.35 -18.34 2.41
C LEU A 310 -17.59 -17.25 3.17
N SER A 311 -16.44 -17.58 3.75
CA SER A 311 -15.59 -16.60 4.45
C SER A 311 -15.15 -15.49 3.51
N ALA A 312 -14.67 -15.82 2.29
CA ALA A 312 -14.26 -14.84 1.30
C ALA A 312 -15.43 -13.99 0.78
N ALA A 313 -16.62 -14.59 0.58
CA ALA A 313 -17.81 -13.88 0.17
C ALA A 313 -18.32 -12.93 1.26
N LEU A 314 -18.30 -13.33 2.53
CA LEU A 314 -18.66 -12.46 3.67
C LEU A 314 -17.70 -11.30 3.82
N ALA A 315 -16.39 -11.54 3.68
CA ALA A 315 -15.38 -10.46 3.69
C ALA A 315 -15.65 -9.46 2.55
N CYS A 316 -15.90 -9.95 1.33
CA CYS A 316 -16.23 -9.11 0.18
C CYS A 316 -17.53 -8.32 0.43
N MET A 317 -18.60 -8.98 0.87
CA MET A 317 -19.91 -8.36 1.06
C MET A 317 -19.89 -7.32 2.19
N LEU A 318 -19.25 -7.61 3.32
CA LEU A 318 -19.28 -6.72 4.50
C LEU A 318 -18.27 -5.57 4.37
N THR A 319 -17.02 -5.87 3.99
CA THR A 319 -15.93 -4.91 4.00
C THR A 319 -15.46 -4.48 2.61
N GLY A 320 -15.95 -5.11 1.53
CA GLY A 320 -15.53 -4.85 0.16
C GLY A 320 -14.12 -5.36 -0.19
N ILE A 321 -13.50 -6.19 0.65
CA ILE A 321 -12.20 -6.82 0.35
C ILE A 321 -12.43 -7.99 -0.60
N THR A 322 -12.16 -7.80 -1.90
CA THR A 322 -12.48 -8.76 -2.97
C THR A 322 -11.37 -9.76 -3.26
N GLU A 323 -10.13 -9.45 -2.89
CA GLU A 323 -8.95 -10.21 -3.26
C GLU A 323 -9.01 -11.70 -2.87
N PRO A 324 -9.46 -12.11 -1.66
CA PRO A 324 -9.52 -13.52 -1.31
C PRO A 324 -10.44 -14.31 -2.25
N LEU A 325 -11.53 -13.69 -2.68
CA LEU A 325 -12.48 -14.32 -3.59
C LEU A 325 -12.00 -14.27 -5.04
N GLU A 326 -11.54 -13.12 -5.53
CA GLU A 326 -11.07 -12.96 -6.91
C GLU A 326 -9.83 -13.82 -7.19
N PHE A 327 -8.88 -13.90 -6.26
CA PHE A 327 -7.69 -14.74 -6.41
C PHE A 327 -8.00 -16.24 -6.39
N SER A 328 -9.12 -16.64 -5.78
CA SER A 328 -9.54 -18.04 -5.79
C SER A 328 -9.82 -18.58 -7.20
N PHE A 329 -10.18 -17.74 -8.16
CA PHE A 329 -10.42 -18.13 -9.56
C PHE A 329 -9.48 -17.46 -10.55
N LEU A 330 -8.86 -16.35 -10.24
CA LEU A 330 -7.95 -15.63 -11.15
C LEU A 330 -6.83 -16.52 -11.71
N PHE A 331 -6.18 -17.29 -10.83
CA PHE A 331 -5.01 -18.09 -11.21
C PHE A 331 -5.35 -19.45 -11.83
N VAL A 332 -6.51 -19.97 -11.51
CA VAL A 332 -6.96 -21.29 -12.00
C VAL A 332 -7.90 -21.22 -13.20
N ALA A 333 -8.53 -20.09 -13.39
CA ALA A 333 -9.49 -19.84 -14.46
C ALA A 333 -9.48 -18.35 -14.89
N PRO A 334 -8.40 -17.85 -15.54
CA PRO A 334 -8.28 -16.43 -15.89
C PRO A 334 -9.45 -15.89 -16.72
N ALA A 335 -10.11 -16.73 -17.52
CA ALA A 335 -11.28 -16.34 -18.28
C ALA A 335 -12.46 -15.88 -17.38
N LEU A 336 -12.62 -16.47 -16.19
CA LEU A 336 -13.61 -16.01 -15.21
C LEU A 336 -13.26 -14.63 -14.67
N PHE A 337 -11.98 -14.34 -14.52
CA PHE A 337 -11.53 -13.01 -14.11
C PHE A 337 -11.82 -11.95 -15.18
N VAL A 338 -11.61 -12.26 -16.46
CA VAL A 338 -11.98 -11.35 -17.57
C VAL A 338 -13.48 -11.04 -17.53
N VAL A 339 -14.31 -12.05 -17.31
CA VAL A 339 -15.77 -11.84 -17.15
C VAL A 339 -16.08 -10.98 -15.93
N GLN A 340 -15.43 -11.23 -14.80
CA GLN A 340 -15.55 -10.40 -13.60
C GLN A 340 -15.22 -8.93 -13.88
N VAL A 341 -14.12 -8.66 -14.59
CA VAL A 341 -13.69 -7.29 -14.95
C VAL A 341 -14.75 -6.57 -15.79
N ILE A 342 -15.32 -7.27 -16.79
CA ILE A 342 -16.37 -6.70 -17.66
C ILE A 342 -17.65 -6.44 -16.88
N LEU A 343 -18.11 -7.41 -16.08
CA LEU A 343 -19.31 -7.27 -15.28
C LEU A 343 -19.16 -6.16 -14.22
N ALA A 344 -18.02 -6.08 -13.56
CA ALA A 344 -17.74 -5.02 -12.61
C ALA A 344 -17.72 -3.65 -13.29
N GLY A 345 -17.05 -3.50 -14.44
CA GLY A 345 -17.08 -2.27 -15.23
C GLY A 345 -18.50 -1.85 -15.61
N SER A 346 -19.33 -2.81 -16.04
CA SER A 346 -20.75 -2.54 -16.35
C SER A 346 -21.56 -2.10 -15.12
N ALA A 347 -21.23 -2.61 -13.92
CA ALA A 347 -21.88 -2.18 -12.68
C ALA A 347 -21.63 -0.71 -12.36
N TYR A 348 -20.39 -0.20 -12.59
CA TYR A 348 -20.11 1.23 -12.46
C TYR A 348 -20.96 2.07 -13.45
N MET A 349 -21.02 1.65 -14.70
CA MET A 349 -21.84 2.33 -15.71
C MET A 349 -23.31 2.33 -15.33
N VAL A 350 -23.87 1.19 -14.94
CA VAL A 350 -25.29 1.06 -14.54
C VAL A 350 -25.60 1.90 -13.31
N ALA A 351 -24.72 1.92 -12.30
CA ALA A 351 -24.89 2.78 -11.13
C ALA A 351 -24.98 4.27 -11.51
N HIS A 352 -24.09 4.70 -12.41
CA HIS A 352 -24.09 6.06 -12.92
C HIS A 352 -25.36 6.38 -13.73
N MET A 353 -25.76 5.49 -14.64
CA MET A 353 -27.01 5.66 -15.43
C MET A 353 -28.27 5.74 -14.54
N LEU A 354 -28.28 5.03 -13.43
CA LEU A 354 -29.39 5.04 -12.48
C LEU A 354 -29.27 6.16 -11.43
N ASN A 355 -28.36 7.11 -11.60
CA ASN A 355 -28.14 8.21 -10.68
C ASN A 355 -27.96 7.74 -9.21
N ILE A 356 -27.20 6.65 -9.01
CA ILE A 356 -26.87 6.14 -7.69
C ILE A 356 -25.66 6.93 -7.17
N ALA A 357 -25.84 7.61 -6.04
CA ALA A 357 -24.84 8.49 -5.45
C ALA A 357 -24.49 8.06 -4.02
N VAL A 358 -24.16 6.80 -3.85
CA VAL A 358 -23.67 6.26 -2.58
C VAL A 358 -22.18 6.50 -2.46
N GLY A 359 -21.76 7.13 -1.36
CA GLY A 359 -20.35 7.38 -1.05
C GLY A 359 -19.62 6.16 -0.53
N LEU A 360 -18.31 6.27 -0.43
CA LEU A 360 -17.49 5.28 0.27
C LEU A 360 -16.22 5.93 0.84
N THR A 361 -15.65 5.29 1.85
CA THR A 361 -14.35 5.65 2.41
C THR A 361 -13.22 4.85 1.79
N PHE A 362 -13.36 3.52 1.78
CA PHE A 362 -12.30 2.63 1.34
C PHE A 362 -12.77 1.64 0.27
N SER A 363 -13.92 1.01 0.44
CA SER A 363 -14.37 -0.07 -0.44
C SER A 363 -15.87 -0.27 -0.43
N GLY A 364 -16.42 -0.78 -1.53
CA GLY A 364 -17.86 -0.93 -1.80
C GLY A 364 -18.56 -2.06 -1.03
N GLY A 365 -18.23 -2.26 0.25
CA GLY A 365 -18.89 -3.22 1.13
C GLY A 365 -20.15 -2.68 1.81
N PHE A 366 -20.86 -3.57 2.50
CA PHE A 366 -22.12 -3.24 3.18
C PHE A 366 -21.95 -2.16 4.26
N LEU A 367 -20.80 -2.07 4.91
CA LEU A 367 -20.54 -1.06 5.93
C LEU A 367 -20.63 0.35 5.35
N ASP A 368 -19.93 0.64 4.25
CA ASP A 368 -20.01 1.94 3.58
C ASP A 368 -21.38 2.15 2.93
N PHE A 369 -21.99 1.12 2.37
CA PHE A 369 -23.35 1.18 1.83
C PHE A 369 -24.37 1.60 2.89
N PHE A 370 -24.26 1.07 4.11
CA PHE A 370 -25.12 1.45 5.22
C PHE A 370 -24.88 2.90 5.64
N LEU A 371 -23.62 3.30 5.86
CA LEU A 371 -23.26 4.63 6.37
C LEU A 371 -23.54 5.75 5.36
N PHE A 372 -23.24 5.54 4.10
CA PHE A 372 -23.28 6.57 3.06
C PHE A 372 -24.39 6.39 2.04
N GLY A 373 -25.14 5.30 2.10
CA GLY A 373 -26.33 5.05 1.30
C GLY A 373 -27.58 5.11 2.16
N ILE A 374 -27.77 4.09 3.00
CA ILE A 374 -29.02 3.89 3.75
C ILE A 374 -29.25 5.01 4.75
N LEU A 375 -28.27 5.34 5.59
CA LEU A 375 -28.38 6.38 6.62
C LEU A 375 -28.63 7.78 6.04
N GLN A 376 -28.08 8.07 4.84
CA GLN A 376 -28.26 9.36 4.20
C GLN A 376 -29.62 9.52 3.53
N GLY A 377 -30.37 8.44 3.41
CA GLY A 377 -31.70 8.42 2.81
C GLY A 377 -31.70 8.23 1.29
N ASN A 378 -32.82 7.66 0.79
CA ASN A 378 -32.92 7.34 -0.64
C ASN A 378 -33.04 8.57 -1.53
N GLU A 379 -33.59 9.67 -1.02
CA GLU A 379 -33.72 10.93 -1.76
C GLU A 379 -32.34 11.50 -2.15
N LYS A 380 -31.37 11.38 -1.26
CA LYS A 380 -30.01 11.90 -1.46
C LYS A 380 -29.10 10.96 -2.23
N THR A 381 -29.30 9.65 -2.13
CA THR A 381 -28.33 8.65 -2.62
C THR A 381 -28.85 7.69 -3.67
N SER A 382 -30.18 7.62 -3.83
CA SER A 382 -30.85 6.61 -4.68
C SER A 382 -30.44 5.16 -4.36
N TRP A 383 -30.07 4.87 -3.11
CA TRP A 383 -29.51 3.56 -2.70
C TRP A 383 -30.46 2.38 -2.94
N MET A 384 -31.78 2.59 -2.87
CA MET A 384 -32.77 1.52 -3.13
C MET A 384 -32.62 0.90 -4.50
N ARG A 385 -32.08 1.65 -5.50
CA ARG A 385 -31.85 1.15 -6.86
C ARG A 385 -30.74 0.10 -6.92
N VAL A 386 -29.82 0.09 -5.94
CA VAL A 386 -28.75 -0.92 -5.84
C VAL A 386 -29.32 -2.31 -5.62
N ILE A 387 -30.44 -2.46 -4.88
CA ILE A 387 -30.99 -3.76 -4.51
C ILE A 387 -31.49 -4.55 -5.73
N PRO A 388 -32.43 -4.05 -6.56
CA PRO A 388 -32.92 -4.82 -7.72
C PRO A 388 -31.79 -5.05 -8.74
N VAL A 389 -30.93 -4.08 -8.97
CA VAL A 389 -29.77 -4.24 -9.86
C VAL A 389 -28.79 -5.28 -9.30
N GLY A 390 -28.52 -5.23 -8.01
CA GLY A 390 -27.67 -6.20 -7.32
C GLY A 390 -28.19 -7.63 -7.45
N ILE A 391 -29.49 -7.84 -7.29
CA ILE A 391 -30.12 -9.16 -7.49
C ILE A 391 -29.92 -9.65 -8.92
N ILE A 392 -30.07 -8.78 -9.92
CA ILE A 392 -29.81 -9.12 -11.33
C ILE A 392 -28.33 -9.53 -11.51
N TYR A 393 -27.40 -8.76 -10.93
CA TYR A 393 -25.98 -9.09 -10.99
C TYR A 393 -25.64 -10.39 -10.26
N PHE A 394 -26.25 -10.66 -9.12
CA PHE A 394 -26.11 -11.95 -8.42
C PHE A 394 -26.48 -13.12 -9.34
N ILE A 395 -27.63 -13.03 -10.01
CA ILE A 395 -28.11 -14.06 -10.95
C ILE A 395 -27.17 -14.18 -12.15
N LEU A 396 -26.73 -13.06 -12.74
CA LEU A 396 -25.81 -13.04 -13.87
C LEU A 396 -24.46 -13.70 -13.52
N TYR A 397 -23.85 -13.31 -12.40
CA TYR A 397 -22.61 -13.92 -11.93
C TYR A 397 -22.79 -15.42 -11.67
N TYR A 398 -23.85 -15.80 -10.98
CA TYR A 398 -24.14 -17.21 -10.71
C TYR A 398 -24.29 -18.02 -12.00
N ALA A 399 -25.09 -17.54 -12.95
CA ALA A 399 -25.36 -18.24 -14.19
C ALA A 399 -24.12 -18.36 -15.08
N ILE A 400 -23.41 -17.23 -15.31
CA ILE A 400 -22.23 -17.19 -16.18
C ILE A 400 -21.10 -18.03 -15.58
N PHE A 401 -20.79 -17.88 -14.29
CA PHE A 401 -19.76 -18.66 -13.62
C PHE A 401 -20.09 -20.16 -13.64
N THR A 402 -21.33 -20.53 -13.30
CA THR A 402 -21.76 -21.95 -13.36
C THR A 402 -21.62 -22.54 -14.76
N PHE A 403 -22.05 -21.79 -15.79
CA PHE A 403 -21.93 -22.22 -17.18
C PHE A 403 -20.47 -22.40 -17.59
N MET A 404 -19.62 -21.41 -17.34
CA MET A 404 -18.22 -21.45 -17.72
C MET A 404 -17.43 -22.52 -16.97
N ILE A 405 -17.63 -22.68 -15.66
CA ILE A 405 -16.95 -23.69 -14.86
C ILE A 405 -17.29 -25.09 -15.38
N LYS A 406 -18.55 -25.35 -15.71
CA LYS A 406 -18.96 -26.65 -16.22
C LYS A 406 -18.50 -26.88 -17.66
N LYS A 407 -18.67 -25.90 -18.56
CA LYS A 407 -18.34 -26.01 -19.98
C LYS A 407 -16.84 -26.18 -20.22
N PHE A 408 -16.01 -25.40 -19.53
CA PHE A 408 -14.55 -25.40 -19.71
C PHE A 408 -13.82 -26.25 -18.66
N ASN A 409 -14.56 -26.91 -17.76
CA ASN A 409 -14.04 -27.74 -16.69
C ASN A 409 -12.95 -27.05 -15.84
N PHE A 410 -13.18 -25.76 -15.47
CA PHE A 410 -12.23 -25.00 -14.67
C PHE A 410 -12.03 -25.62 -13.28
N LYS A 411 -10.78 -25.62 -12.81
CA LYS A 411 -10.35 -26.16 -11.52
C LYS A 411 -10.52 -25.14 -10.39
N THR A 412 -11.72 -24.57 -10.26
CA THR A 412 -12.08 -23.66 -9.17
C THR A 412 -12.08 -24.39 -7.81
N PRO A 413 -12.08 -23.67 -6.64
CA PRO A 413 -12.04 -24.30 -5.33
C PRO A 413 -13.05 -25.45 -5.19
N GLY A 414 -12.55 -26.61 -4.74
CA GLY A 414 -13.33 -27.86 -4.64
C GLY A 414 -13.45 -28.66 -5.94
N ARG A 415 -12.80 -28.24 -7.03
CA ARG A 415 -12.70 -28.99 -8.31
C ARG A 415 -11.26 -29.40 -8.66
N GLU A 416 -10.33 -29.19 -7.74
CA GLU A 416 -8.93 -29.59 -7.89
C GLU A 416 -8.81 -31.12 -8.08
N ASP A 417 -7.65 -31.57 -8.56
CA ASP A 417 -7.34 -32.99 -8.69
C ASP A 417 -7.29 -33.68 -7.31
N GLU A 418 -7.35 -35.01 -7.27
CA GLU A 418 -7.63 -35.75 -6.02
C GLU A 418 -6.59 -35.51 -4.92
N ASP A 419 -5.33 -35.30 -5.29
CA ASP A 419 -4.21 -35.12 -4.35
C ASP A 419 -3.98 -33.65 -3.93
N ALA A 420 -4.75 -32.69 -4.43
CA ALA A 420 -4.56 -31.28 -4.11
C ALA A 420 -5.48 -30.82 -2.96
N GLU A 421 -4.91 -30.13 -1.97
CA GLU A 421 -5.69 -29.48 -0.91
C GLU A 421 -6.54 -28.32 -1.46
N THR A 422 -7.77 -28.23 -0.98
CA THR A 422 -8.66 -27.12 -1.33
C THR A 422 -8.24 -25.89 -0.53
N LYS A 423 -7.62 -24.89 -1.19
CA LYS A 423 -7.21 -23.63 -0.56
C LYS A 423 -7.52 -22.42 -1.44
N LEU A 424 -7.60 -21.26 -0.81
CA LEU A 424 -7.62 -19.98 -1.51
C LEU A 424 -6.17 -19.57 -1.81
N TYR A 425 -5.88 -19.28 -3.08
CA TYR A 425 -4.57 -18.79 -3.48
C TYR A 425 -4.37 -17.36 -3.02
N THR A 426 -3.21 -17.08 -2.42
CA THR A 426 -2.80 -15.72 -2.02
C THR A 426 -1.73 -15.20 -2.96
N LYS A 427 -1.50 -13.89 -2.93
CA LYS A 427 -0.41 -13.27 -3.69
C LYS A 427 0.97 -13.79 -3.26
N ALA A 428 1.11 -14.21 -1.99
CA ALA A 428 2.31 -14.84 -1.46
C ALA A 428 2.59 -16.21 -2.10
N ASP A 429 1.55 -17.03 -2.33
CA ASP A 429 1.68 -18.33 -2.99
C ASP A 429 2.18 -18.20 -4.44
N VAL A 430 1.82 -17.12 -5.13
CA VAL A 430 2.26 -16.84 -6.51
C VAL A 430 3.70 -16.34 -6.55
N ASN A 431 4.08 -15.50 -5.59
CA ASN A 431 5.46 -15.02 -5.49
C ASN A 431 6.42 -16.17 -5.16
N ALA A 432 6.08 -17.05 -4.22
CA ALA A 432 6.86 -18.22 -3.89
C ALA A 432 7.07 -19.16 -5.09
N ARG A 433 6.07 -19.31 -5.98
CA ARG A 433 6.22 -20.07 -7.24
C ARG A 433 7.12 -19.38 -8.26
N LYS A 434 7.18 -18.04 -8.29
CA LYS A 434 8.08 -17.28 -9.17
C LYS A 434 9.53 -17.34 -8.68
N GLU A 435 9.73 -17.32 -7.37
CA GLU A 435 11.06 -17.42 -6.74
C GLU A 435 11.66 -18.84 -6.90
N GLY A 436 10.84 -19.90 -6.88
CA GLY A 436 11.29 -21.28 -7.11
C GLY A 436 11.76 -21.58 -8.54
N ASN A 437 11.57 -20.67 -9.51
CA ASN A 437 12.03 -20.81 -10.90
C ASN A 437 13.23 -19.91 -11.26
N GLN A 438 13.79 -19.19 -10.29
CA GLN A 438 15.03 -18.41 -10.46
C GLN A 438 16.16 -18.97 -9.61
N THR A 439 16.49 -20.24 -9.82
CA THR A 439 17.79 -20.78 -9.46
C THR A 439 18.73 -20.57 -10.64
N THR A 440 19.37 -19.42 -10.71
CA THR A 440 20.56 -19.20 -11.53
C THR A 440 21.57 -18.40 -10.73
N SER A 441 22.66 -19.10 -10.41
CA SER A 441 24.02 -18.60 -10.20
C SER A 441 24.15 -17.22 -9.50
N ASN A 442 24.17 -17.21 -8.18
CA ASN A 442 24.98 -16.24 -7.45
C ASN A 442 26.29 -16.92 -7.06
N GLU A 443 27.36 -16.56 -7.73
CA GLU A 443 28.69 -16.67 -7.15
C GLU A 443 28.68 -15.78 -5.90
N ALA A 444 28.55 -16.39 -4.74
CA ALA A 444 28.65 -15.72 -3.45
C ALA A 444 30.10 -15.20 -3.34
N HIS A 445 30.25 -13.86 -3.36
CA HIS A 445 31.46 -13.23 -2.86
C HIS A 445 31.55 -13.59 -1.37
N MET A 446 32.34 -14.59 -1.04
CA MET A 446 32.64 -14.95 0.35
C MET A 446 33.42 -13.80 0.98
N ASP A 447 32.77 -13.03 1.87
CA ASP A 447 33.45 -11.99 2.67
C ASP A 447 34.32 -12.68 3.75
N PRO A 448 35.67 -12.60 3.68
CA PRO A 448 36.55 -13.29 4.61
C PRO A 448 36.36 -12.84 6.06
N VAL A 449 36.00 -11.57 6.26
CA VAL A 449 35.77 -11.00 7.60
C VAL A 449 34.53 -11.61 8.23
N SER A 450 33.45 -11.74 7.47
CA SER A 450 32.20 -12.37 7.93
C SER A 450 32.38 -13.85 8.24
N ALA A 451 33.18 -14.57 7.45
CA ALA A 451 33.53 -15.96 7.73
C ALA A 451 34.31 -16.13 9.05
N LEU A 452 35.30 -15.28 9.29
CA LEU A 452 36.06 -15.27 10.55
C LEU A 452 35.20 -14.89 11.76
N ILE A 453 34.29 -13.94 11.61
CA ILE A 453 33.33 -13.58 12.67
C ILE A 453 32.43 -14.77 13.00
N THR A 454 31.86 -15.40 12.00
CA THR A 454 30.97 -16.55 12.18
C THR A 454 31.70 -17.72 12.85
N LYS A 455 32.91 -18.05 12.39
CA LYS A 455 33.75 -19.09 12.99
C LYS A 455 34.14 -18.73 14.43
N GLY A 456 34.54 -17.48 14.67
CA GLY A 456 34.92 -17.01 15.99
C GLY A 456 33.76 -16.94 16.99
N LEU A 457 32.53 -16.88 16.53
CA LEU A 457 31.32 -16.95 17.35
C LEU A 457 30.81 -18.38 17.57
N GLY A 458 31.48 -19.40 17.01
CA GLY A 458 31.12 -20.81 17.19
C GLY A 458 30.15 -21.35 16.14
N GLY A 459 30.09 -20.71 14.95
CA GLY A 459 29.27 -21.13 13.82
C GLY A 459 27.94 -20.39 13.72
N LYS A 460 27.29 -20.48 12.56
CA LYS A 460 26.01 -19.83 12.26
C LYS A 460 24.91 -20.20 13.25
N ALA A 461 24.82 -21.49 13.60
CA ALA A 461 23.81 -22.00 14.53
C ALA A 461 23.94 -21.43 15.97
N ASN A 462 25.10 -20.86 16.32
CA ASN A 462 25.32 -20.22 17.62
C ASN A 462 24.97 -18.73 17.64
N ILE A 463 24.61 -18.14 16.50
CA ILE A 463 24.29 -16.71 16.37
C ILE A 463 22.78 -16.55 16.30
N SER A 464 22.18 -15.96 17.34
CA SER A 464 20.72 -15.75 17.40
C SER A 464 20.30 -14.35 16.98
N ASP A 465 21.15 -13.33 17.16
CA ASP A 465 20.85 -11.95 16.77
C ASP A 465 22.12 -11.17 16.42
N VAL A 466 22.03 -10.27 15.45
CA VAL A 466 23.13 -9.41 14.97
C VAL A 466 22.67 -7.96 14.91
N ASP A 467 23.24 -7.12 15.77
CA ASP A 467 23.00 -5.68 15.80
C ASP A 467 24.33 -4.90 15.88
N CYS A 468 24.31 -3.59 15.74
CA CYS A 468 25.48 -2.75 15.95
C CYS A 468 25.13 -1.39 16.56
N CYS A 469 26.09 -0.81 17.26
CA CYS A 469 26.07 0.62 17.63
C CYS A 469 27.09 1.40 16.79
N ALA A 470 27.45 2.61 17.21
CA ALA A 470 28.34 3.48 16.44
C ALA A 470 29.72 2.85 16.09
N THR A 471 30.24 1.96 16.94
CA THR A 471 31.59 1.40 16.81
C THR A 471 31.70 -0.09 17.14
N ARG A 472 30.60 -0.74 17.58
CA ARG A 472 30.62 -2.11 18.08
C ARG A 472 29.57 -2.94 17.38
N LEU A 473 29.96 -4.10 16.89
CA LEU A 473 29.06 -5.16 16.50
C LEU A 473 28.54 -5.82 17.79
N ARG A 474 27.24 -5.97 17.92
CA ARG A 474 26.56 -6.58 19.05
C ARG A 474 25.90 -7.85 18.60
N ILE A 475 26.27 -8.96 19.19
CA ILE A 475 25.76 -10.27 18.80
C ILE A 475 25.25 -10.98 20.03
N THR A 476 24.11 -11.62 19.90
CA THR A 476 23.61 -12.55 20.90
C THR A 476 23.92 -13.96 20.41
N VAL A 477 24.55 -14.76 21.27
CA VAL A 477 24.90 -16.15 20.99
C VAL A 477 24.12 -17.10 21.91
N GLU A 478 23.83 -18.30 21.41
CA GLU A 478 23.14 -19.35 22.18
C GLU A 478 24.06 -19.90 23.29
N ASP A 479 25.34 -20.14 22.95
CA ASP A 479 26.36 -20.65 23.86
C ASP A 479 27.62 -19.78 23.83
N ALA A 480 27.81 -18.98 24.87
CA ALA A 480 28.99 -18.12 25.02
C ALA A 480 30.31 -18.90 25.19
N GLY A 481 30.26 -20.19 25.55
CA GLY A 481 31.43 -21.05 25.66
C GLY A 481 32.08 -21.40 24.32
N LYS A 482 31.33 -21.31 23.22
CA LYS A 482 31.82 -21.58 21.86
C LYS A 482 32.55 -20.38 21.24
N VAL A 483 32.52 -19.22 21.88
CA VAL A 483 33.13 -17.99 21.35
C VAL A 483 34.65 -17.98 21.50
N ASN A 484 35.35 -17.98 20.37
CA ASN A 484 36.80 -17.95 20.28
C ASN A 484 37.28 -16.52 19.98
N GLU A 485 37.89 -15.86 21.00
CA GLU A 485 38.33 -14.48 20.88
C GLU A 485 39.54 -14.30 19.93
N ASP A 486 40.38 -15.31 19.82
CA ASP A 486 41.58 -15.21 18.97
C ASP A 486 41.21 -15.23 17.49
N ILE A 487 40.22 -16.01 17.09
CA ILE A 487 39.66 -15.96 15.74
C ILE A 487 38.97 -14.61 15.50
N LEU A 488 38.20 -14.09 16.47
CA LEU A 488 37.58 -12.77 16.35
C LEU A 488 38.61 -11.62 16.25
N LYS A 489 39.78 -11.73 16.84
CA LYS A 489 40.86 -10.75 16.65
C LYS A 489 41.41 -10.77 15.24
N GLN A 490 41.50 -11.95 14.61
CA GLN A 490 41.94 -12.10 13.21
C GLN A 490 41.01 -11.41 12.21
N SER A 491 39.72 -11.23 12.55
CA SER A 491 38.75 -10.48 11.72
C SER A 491 39.01 -8.96 11.70
N GLY A 492 40.02 -8.47 12.41
CA GLY A 492 40.38 -7.04 12.51
C GLY A 492 39.68 -6.31 13.67
N SER A 493 39.16 -7.04 14.65
CA SER A 493 38.58 -6.42 15.85
C SER A 493 39.62 -5.76 16.73
N ARG A 494 39.28 -4.59 17.31
CA ARG A 494 40.10 -3.82 18.24
C ARG A 494 39.88 -4.22 19.70
N GLY A 495 38.90 -5.03 19.99
CA GLY A 495 38.59 -5.51 21.32
C GLY A 495 37.26 -6.25 21.35
N ILE A 496 37.09 -7.14 22.33
CA ILE A 496 35.93 -7.98 22.50
C ILE A 496 35.46 -7.86 23.96
N VAL A 497 34.16 -7.72 24.16
CA VAL A 497 33.52 -7.68 25.48
C VAL A 497 32.41 -8.71 25.51
N LYS A 498 32.49 -9.67 26.45
CA LYS A 498 31.47 -10.69 26.67
C LYS A 498 30.68 -10.38 27.94
N LYS A 499 29.35 -10.51 27.87
CA LYS A 499 28.47 -10.37 29.04
C LYS A 499 27.28 -11.32 28.89
N GLY A 500 27.33 -12.44 29.59
CA GLY A 500 26.35 -13.50 29.40
C GLY A 500 26.38 -14.03 27.96
N GLN A 501 25.24 -14.10 27.32
CA GLN A 501 25.12 -14.47 25.89
C GLN A 501 25.44 -13.31 24.92
N GLY A 502 25.62 -12.09 25.41
CA GLY A 502 25.94 -10.92 24.59
C GLY A 502 27.44 -10.79 24.33
N VAL A 503 27.85 -10.72 23.07
CA VAL A 503 29.20 -10.51 22.58
C VAL A 503 29.28 -9.17 21.85
N GLN A 504 30.15 -8.27 22.28
CA GLN A 504 30.39 -6.99 21.62
C GLN A 504 31.80 -6.98 21.01
N ILE A 505 31.89 -6.83 19.70
CA ILE A 505 33.14 -6.82 18.96
C ILE A 505 33.39 -5.41 18.45
N ILE A 506 34.52 -4.80 18.78
CA ILE A 506 34.85 -3.40 18.50
C ILE A 506 35.59 -3.31 17.16
N TYR A 507 34.91 -2.81 16.12
CA TYR A 507 35.49 -2.56 14.79
C TYR A 507 35.74 -1.07 14.50
N GLY A 508 35.10 -0.17 15.29
CA GLY A 508 35.14 1.26 15.01
C GLY A 508 34.03 1.67 14.01
N PRO A 509 34.23 2.82 13.30
CA PRO A 509 33.16 3.41 12.50
C PRO A 509 32.70 2.56 11.29
N GLN A 510 33.47 1.56 10.89
CA GLN A 510 33.11 0.64 9.78
C GLN A 510 32.14 -0.47 10.17
N VAL A 511 31.72 -0.55 11.43
CA VAL A 511 30.90 -1.62 11.98
C VAL A 511 29.56 -1.84 11.23
N THR A 512 28.98 -0.80 10.69
CA THR A 512 27.70 -0.89 9.95
C THR A 512 27.86 -1.66 8.63
N VAL A 513 29.00 -1.49 7.94
CA VAL A 513 29.33 -2.25 6.72
C VAL A 513 29.60 -3.71 7.07
N ILE A 514 30.36 -3.94 8.17
CA ILE A 514 30.66 -5.29 8.66
C ILE A 514 29.38 -6.03 9.05
N LYS A 515 28.43 -5.36 9.73
CA LYS A 515 27.13 -5.93 10.06
C LYS A 515 26.38 -6.38 8.80
N ALA A 516 26.27 -5.50 7.81
CA ALA A 516 25.55 -5.79 6.59
C ALA A 516 26.14 -6.97 5.80
N ASN A 517 27.49 -7.04 5.76
CA ASN A 517 28.19 -8.15 5.12
C ASN A 517 27.99 -9.48 5.89
N LEU A 518 28.05 -9.42 7.24
CA LEU A 518 27.83 -10.59 8.09
C LEU A 518 26.42 -11.13 7.94
N GLU A 519 25.41 -10.28 7.91
CA GLU A 519 24.02 -10.70 7.68
C GLU A 519 23.85 -11.37 6.31
N ASP A 520 24.47 -10.85 5.24
CA ASP A 520 24.46 -11.49 3.93
C ASP A 520 25.18 -12.84 3.94
N TYR A 521 26.33 -12.91 4.62
CA TYR A 521 27.07 -14.16 4.77
C TYR A 521 26.24 -15.22 5.51
N LEU A 522 25.60 -14.86 6.61
CA LEU A 522 24.76 -15.77 7.40
C LEU A 522 23.51 -16.26 6.65
N GLU A 523 22.99 -15.51 5.67
CA GLU A 523 21.89 -16.00 4.82
C GLU A 523 22.34 -17.10 3.86
N THR A 524 23.58 -17.06 3.38
CA THR A 524 24.10 -17.95 2.33
C THR A 524 25.01 -19.06 2.87
N ALA A 525 25.59 -18.91 4.07
CA ALA A 525 26.49 -19.88 4.68
C ALA A 525 25.75 -21.17 5.07
N ASP A 526 26.32 -22.31 4.73
CA ASP A 526 25.87 -23.63 5.18
C ASP A 526 26.30 -23.86 6.64
N ASP A 527 25.58 -24.71 7.37
CA ASP A 527 25.88 -25.01 8.80
C ASP A 527 27.17 -25.83 8.98
N SER A 528 27.81 -26.29 7.90
CA SER A 528 29.03 -27.09 7.93
C SER A 528 30.28 -26.22 8.16
N LEU A 529 31.03 -26.54 9.20
CA LEU A 529 32.29 -25.86 9.58
C LEU A 529 33.45 -26.10 8.57
N GLU A 530 33.30 -26.98 7.60
CA GLU A 530 34.38 -27.45 6.70
C GLU A 530 34.79 -26.44 5.62
N GLU A 531 33.87 -25.58 5.12
CA GLU A 531 34.17 -24.58 4.07
C GLU A 531 35.04 -23.40 4.55
N THR A 532 35.23 -23.26 5.87
CA THR A 532 35.98 -22.13 6.46
C THR A 532 37.49 -22.34 6.46
N GLU A 533 38.00 -23.56 6.30
CA GLU A 533 39.42 -23.84 6.31
C GLU A 533 40.13 -23.40 5.02
N GLU A 534 39.54 -23.62 3.85
CA GLU A 534 40.12 -23.22 2.55
C GLU A 534 40.29 -21.69 2.38
N VAL A 535 39.40 -20.89 2.98
CA VAL A 535 39.44 -19.42 2.88
C VAL A 535 40.55 -18.82 3.77
N ILE A 536 40.88 -19.48 4.87
CA ILE A 536 41.92 -19.05 5.81
C ILE A 536 43.31 -19.35 5.25
N GLU A 537 43.50 -20.48 4.57
CA GLU A 537 44.77 -20.83 3.94
C GLU A 537 45.15 -19.85 2.83
N ARG A 538 44.23 -19.45 1.96
CA ARG A 538 44.49 -18.48 0.87
C ARG A 538 44.97 -17.10 1.38
N ARG A 539 44.49 -16.66 2.54
CA ARG A 539 44.89 -15.35 3.10
C ARG A 539 46.23 -15.37 3.82
N SER A 540 46.64 -16.53 4.32
CA SER A 540 48.00 -16.70 4.88
C SER A 540 49.09 -16.70 3.79
N GLU A 541 48.74 -17.13 2.57
CA GLU A 541 49.64 -17.13 1.41
C GLU A 541 49.78 -15.72 0.77
N GLU A 542 48.72 -14.91 0.74
CA GLU A 542 48.75 -13.53 0.21
C GLU A 542 49.53 -12.53 1.11
N HIS A 543 49.73 -12.82 2.39
CA HIS A 543 50.51 -11.99 3.30
C HIS A 543 51.96 -12.41 3.44
N THR A 544 52.35 -13.51 2.80
CA THR A 544 53.76 -14.00 2.79
C THR A 544 54.46 -13.84 1.44
N SER A 545 53.80 -13.29 0.45
CA SER A 545 54.37 -12.85 -0.83
C SER A 545 54.27 -11.31 -0.93
#